data_c547e1f1920251c491838737d181f949
#
_entry.id   c547e1f1920251c491838737d181f949
#
_cell.length_a   1.000
_cell.length_b   1.000
_cell.length_c   1.000
_cell.angle_alpha   90.00
_cell.angle_beta   90.00
_cell.angle_gamma   90.00
#
_symmetry.space_group_name_H-M   'P 1'
#
loop_
_entity.id
_entity.type
_entity.pdbx_description
1 polymer ?
#
loop_
_entity_poly.entity_id
_entity_poly.type
_entity_poly.pdbx_seq_one_letter_code
_entity_poly.pdbx_strand_id
1 'polypeptide(L)'
;MIVLDYRDSRPLYEQVAERLRELMFKGALPQDAQLPSVRSLATELSINPNTIQRAYTELERQGYIYSIKGKGSFVADNSRMKAGIVQEWKGHFKAAVEEGIKVGATAGEMKEMIDAACRNHVIERGESND
;
A
#
# COMPACT_ATOMS: atom_id res chain seq x y z
N MET A 1 -4.48 5.90 -7.87
CA MET A 1 -4.84 6.95 -6.96
C MET A 1 -5.27 6.39 -5.61
N ILE A 2 -5.49 7.21 -4.63
CA ILE A 2 -5.86 6.73 -3.30
C ILE A 2 -7.37 6.60 -3.20
N VAL A 3 -7.84 5.40 -2.86
CA VAL A 3 -9.25 5.14 -2.65
C VAL A 3 -9.43 4.74 -1.18
N LEU A 4 -10.27 5.47 -0.47
CA LEU A 4 -10.53 5.22 0.93
C LEU A 4 -11.86 4.49 1.10
N ASP A 5 -11.92 3.60 2.08
CA ASP A 5 -13.15 2.86 2.37
C ASP A 5 -13.70 3.33 3.72
N TYR A 6 -14.78 4.10 3.67
CA TYR A 6 -15.39 4.63 4.88
C TYR A 6 -16.13 3.56 5.71
N ARG A 7 -16.30 2.36 5.13
CA ARG A 7 -16.90 1.25 5.87
C ARG A 7 -15.85 0.46 6.64
N ASP A 8 -14.57 0.69 6.35
CA ASP A 8 -13.47 0.08 7.06
C ASP A 8 -13.41 0.69 8.45
N SER A 9 -13.31 -0.14 9.50
CA SER A 9 -13.27 0.35 10.88
C SER A 9 -11.95 1.03 11.25
N ARG A 10 -10.92 0.88 10.43
CA ARG A 10 -9.63 1.51 10.71
C ARG A 10 -9.73 3.03 10.53
N PRO A 11 -8.99 3.80 11.33
CA PRO A 11 -8.96 5.26 11.16
C PRO A 11 -8.50 5.65 9.76
N LEU A 12 -9.02 6.77 9.26
CA LEU A 12 -8.67 7.22 7.92
C LEU A 12 -7.18 7.46 7.74
N TYR A 13 -6.48 7.95 8.77
CA TYR A 13 -5.05 8.19 8.62
C TYR A 13 -4.28 6.90 8.34
N GLU A 14 -4.72 5.78 8.93
CA GLU A 14 -4.08 4.50 8.67
C GLU A 14 -4.31 4.04 7.23
N GLN A 15 -5.52 4.27 6.71
CA GLN A 15 -5.83 3.92 5.34
C GLN A 15 -5.00 4.75 4.37
N VAL A 16 -4.85 6.05 4.62
CA VAL A 16 -4.04 6.93 3.79
C VAL A 16 -2.59 6.44 3.79
N ALA A 17 -2.04 6.18 4.98
CA ALA A 17 -0.66 5.69 5.10
C ALA A 17 -0.47 4.38 4.34
N GLU A 18 -1.41 3.45 4.47
CA GLU A 18 -1.34 2.16 3.79
C GLU A 18 -1.34 2.33 2.27
N ARG A 19 -2.22 3.18 1.74
CA ARG A 19 -2.28 3.40 0.30
C ARG A 19 -1.00 4.01 -0.23
N LEU A 20 -0.42 4.93 0.51
CA LEU A 20 0.86 5.53 0.10
C LEU A 20 1.98 4.50 0.11
N ARG A 21 2.03 3.62 1.12
CA ARG A 21 3.03 2.55 1.16
C ARG A 21 2.87 1.62 -0.04
N GLU A 22 1.63 1.28 -0.39
CA GLU A 22 1.38 0.43 -1.57
C GLU A 22 1.91 1.06 -2.84
N LEU A 23 1.70 2.36 -3.01
CA LEU A 23 2.21 3.07 -4.18
C LEU A 23 3.74 3.04 -4.22
N MET A 24 4.38 3.16 -3.07
CA MET A 24 5.84 3.06 -2.98
C MET A 24 6.33 1.67 -3.36
N PHE A 25 5.70 0.63 -2.83
CA PHE A 25 6.12 -0.74 -3.10
C PHE A 25 5.90 -1.15 -4.55
N LYS A 26 4.90 -0.57 -5.20
CA LYS A 26 4.60 -0.86 -6.59
C LYS A 26 5.37 0.01 -7.57
N GLY A 27 6.18 0.92 -7.07
CA GLY A 27 7.02 1.78 -7.89
C GLY A 27 6.35 3.03 -8.42
N ALA A 28 5.07 3.26 -8.08
CA ALA A 28 4.37 4.47 -8.49
C ALA A 28 4.90 5.71 -7.76
N LEU A 29 5.43 5.51 -6.55
CA LEU A 29 6.13 6.55 -5.80
C LEU A 29 7.54 6.05 -5.54
N PRO A 30 8.48 6.32 -6.46
CA PRO A 30 9.85 5.84 -6.31
C PRO A 30 10.62 6.63 -5.26
N GLN A 31 11.78 6.10 -4.88
CA GLN A 31 12.68 6.76 -3.95
C GLN A 31 12.94 8.21 -4.36
N ASP A 32 12.93 9.08 -3.39
CA ASP A 32 13.16 10.52 -3.53
C ASP A 32 12.06 11.27 -4.30
N ALA A 33 10.99 10.61 -4.69
CA ALA A 33 9.84 11.30 -5.26
C ALA A 33 9.21 12.20 -4.19
N GLN A 34 8.79 13.37 -4.59
CA GLN A 34 8.13 14.28 -3.65
C GLN A 34 6.66 13.91 -3.50
N LEU A 35 6.21 13.86 -2.26
CA LEU A 35 4.79 13.62 -1.97
C LEU A 35 4.03 14.92 -2.13
N PRO A 36 2.73 14.85 -2.45
CA PRO A 36 1.92 16.07 -2.45
C PRO A 36 1.93 16.70 -1.07
N SER A 37 1.74 18.00 -0.99
CA SER A 37 1.68 18.66 0.32
C SER A 37 0.47 18.14 1.08
N VAL A 38 0.52 18.28 2.41
CA VAL A 38 -0.61 17.87 3.26
C VAL A 38 -1.89 18.53 2.80
N ARG A 39 -1.83 19.83 2.53
CA ARG A 39 -3.01 20.60 2.11
C ARG A 39 -3.53 20.11 0.76
N SER A 40 -2.62 19.87 -0.18
CA SER A 40 -2.99 19.42 -1.51
C SER A 40 -3.71 18.07 -1.47
N LEU A 41 -3.14 17.12 -0.74
CA LEU A 41 -3.73 15.80 -0.65
C LEU A 41 -5.06 15.84 0.09
N ALA A 42 -5.15 16.65 1.15
CA ALA A 42 -6.39 16.80 1.90
C ALA A 42 -7.50 17.35 1.00
N THR A 43 -7.17 18.32 0.17
CA THR A 43 -8.13 18.89 -0.78
C THR A 43 -8.55 17.85 -1.81
N GLU A 44 -7.59 17.12 -2.36
CA GLU A 44 -7.87 16.10 -3.36
C GLU A 44 -8.78 15.00 -2.81
N LEU A 45 -8.55 14.57 -1.59
CA LEU A 45 -9.33 13.50 -0.97
C LEU A 45 -10.56 13.99 -0.22
N SER A 46 -10.72 15.30 -0.11
CA SER A 46 -11.83 15.93 0.64
C SER A 46 -11.88 15.47 2.10
N ILE A 47 -10.71 15.42 2.73
CA ILE A 47 -10.64 15.06 4.14
C ILE A 47 -9.82 16.08 4.92
N ASN A 48 -9.91 16.00 6.24
CA ASN A 48 -9.27 16.93 7.14
C ASN A 48 -7.74 16.91 6.97
N PRO A 49 -7.10 18.10 6.80
CA PRO A 49 -5.64 18.14 6.71
C PRO A 49 -4.93 17.50 7.90
N ASN A 50 -5.53 17.53 9.07
CA ASN A 50 -4.93 16.89 10.24
C ASN A 50 -4.82 15.38 10.08
N THR A 51 -5.76 14.78 9.37
CA THR A 51 -5.73 13.36 9.06
C THR A 51 -4.56 13.04 8.15
N ILE A 52 -4.33 13.86 7.14
CA ILE A 52 -3.19 13.68 6.24
C ILE A 52 -1.89 13.90 6.99
N GLN A 53 -1.82 14.95 7.82
CA GLN A 53 -0.62 15.23 8.59
C GLN A 53 -0.27 14.04 9.50
N ARG A 54 -1.29 13.43 10.11
CA ARG A 54 -1.07 12.27 10.96
C ARG A 54 -0.53 11.08 10.16
N ALA A 55 -1.05 10.88 8.96
CA ALA A 55 -0.56 9.82 8.08
C ALA A 55 0.90 10.05 7.72
N TYR A 56 1.26 11.28 7.36
CA TYR A 56 2.64 11.60 7.00
C TYR A 56 3.58 11.46 8.20
N THR A 57 3.14 11.90 9.37
CA THR A 57 3.94 11.76 10.59
C THR A 57 4.21 10.28 10.88
N GLU A 58 3.21 9.45 10.72
CA GLU A 58 3.36 8.01 10.96
C GLU A 58 4.30 7.37 9.92
N LEU A 59 4.16 7.75 8.66
CA LEU A 59 5.06 7.24 7.60
C LEU A 59 6.51 7.66 7.86
N GLU A 60 6.71 8.89 8.33
CA GLU A 60 8.06 9.35 8.64
C GLU A 60 8.62 8.60 9.85
N ARG A 61 7.80 8.38 10.87
CA ARG A 61 8.22 7.63 12.05
C ARG A 61 8.65 6.21 11.67
N GLN A 62 7.96 5.61 10.72
CA GLN A 62 8.27 4.26 10.25
C GLN A 62 9.44 4.22 9.27
N GLY A 63 9.90 5.36 8.80
CA GLY A 63 11.04 5.42 7.88
C GLY A 63 10.68 5.34 6.40
N TYR A 64 9.40 5.47 6.06
CA TYR A 64 8.98 5.42 4.66
C TYR A 64 9.21 6.73 3.92
N ILE A 65 9.17 7.84 4.64
CA ILE A 65 9.38 9.16 4.04
C ILE A 65 10.32 9.98 4.92
N TYR A 66 10.88 11.04 4.34
CA TYR A 66 11.69 12.00 5.07
C TYR A 66 11.26 13.40 4.66
N SER A 67 11.48 14.37 5.56
CA SER A 67 11.11 15.76 5.32
C SER A 67 12.35 16.62 5.14
N ILE A 68 12.27 17.55 4.19
CA ILE A 68 13.29 18.58 4.05
C ILE A 68 12.61 19.91 4.32
N LYS A 69 13.08 20.61 5.34
CA LYS A 69 12.47 21.87 5.76
C LYS A 69 12.42 22.84 4.61
N GLY A 70 11.25 23.41 4.37
CA GLY A 70 11.04 24.38 3.30
C GLY A 70 10.84 23.74 1.93
N LYS A 71 10.95 22.41 1.81
CA LYS A 71 10.79 21.75 0.51
C LYS A 71 9.69 20.71 0.48
N GLY A 72 9.44 20.03 1.59
CA GLY A 72 8.36 19.07 1.67
C GLY A 72 8.80 17.68 2.10
N SER A 73 7.96 16.70 1.82
CA SER A 73 8.19 15.31 2.19
C SER A 73 8.51 14.49 0.94
N PHE A 74 9.42 13.55 1.09
CA PHE A 74 9.96 12.75 -0.01
C PHE A 74 10.00 11.27 0.39
N VAL A 75 9.93 10.40 -0.59
CA VAL A 75 9.99 8.96 -0.36
C VAL A 75 11.41 8.54 0.00
N ALA A 76 11.55 7.87 1.15
CA ALA A 76 12.85 7.36 1.59
C ALA A 76 13.20 6.08 0.86
N ASP A 77 14.46 5.64 0.99
CA ASP A 77 14.85 4.33 0.50
C ASP A 77 14.22 3.27 1.40
N ASN A 78 13.23 2.57 0.90
CA ASN A 78 12.52 1.54 1.67
C ASN A 78 12.77 0.14 1.12
N SER A 79 13.85 -0.05 0.35
CA SER A 79 14.12 -1.34 -0.28
C SER A 79 14.32 -2.48 0.73
N ARG A 80 14.96 -2.21 1.86
CA ARG A 80 15.14 -3.22 2.89
C ARG A 80 13.83 -3.60 3.57
N MET A 81 13.00 -2.60 3.84
CA MET A 81 11.69 -2.85 4.43
C MET A 81 10.83 -3.69 3.49
N LYS A 82 10.83 -3.33 2.21
CA LYS A 82 10.08 -4.07 1.22
C LYS A 82 10.56 -5.52 1.14
N ALA A 83 11.88 -5.73 1.10
CA ALA A 83 12.45 -7.07 1.02
C ALA A 83 12.00 -7.93 2.21
N GLY A 84 12.00 -7.36 3.42
CA GLY A 84 11.57 -8.08 4.61
C GLY A 84 10.09 -8.43 4.56
N ILE A 85 9.25 -7.48 4.13
CA ILE A 85 7.82 -7.69 4.03
C ILE A 85 7.51 -8.78 2.98
N VAL A 86 8.21 -8.72 1.85
CA VAL A 86 8.03 -9.71 0.79
C VAL A 86 8.43 -11.12 1.28
N GLN A 87 9.53 -11.19 2.00
CA GLN A 87 10.01 -12.48 2.51
C GLN A 87 9.02 -13.08 3.51
N GLU A 88 8.48 -12.24 4.38
CA GLU A 88 7.48 -12.67 5.35
C GLU A 88 6.20 -13.12 4.65
N TRP A 89 5.76 -12.36 3.66
CA TRP A 89 4.59 -12.73 2.87
C TRP A 89 4.79 -14.07 2.17
N LYS A 90 5.97 -14.31 1.59
CA LYS A 90 6.24 -15.58 0.92
C LYS A 90 6.11 -16.76 1.88
N GLY A 91 6.55 -16.58 3.12
CA GLY A 91 6.39 -17.61 4.14
C GLY A 91 4.94 -17.90 4.44
N HIS A 92 4.13 -16.86 4.60
CA HIS A 92 2.69 -17.01 4.84
C HIS A 92 2.01 -17.69 3.66
N PHE A 93 2.37 -17.29 2.45
CA PHE A 93 1.79 -17.87 1.24
C PHE A 93 2.12 -19.35 1.14
N LYS A 94 3.40 -19.71 1.36
CA LYS A 94 3.81 -21.10 1.31
C LYS A 94 3.03 -21.93 2.33
N ALA A 95 2.90 -21.43 3.55
CA ALA A 95 2.16 -22.12 4.60
C ALA A 95 0.70 -22.32 4.22
N ALA A 96 0.08 -21.30 3.61
CA ALA A 96 -1.31 -21.39 3.17
C ALA A 96 -1.47 -22.43 2.07
N VAL A 97 -0.53 -22.50 1.13
CA VAL A 97 -0.54 -23.50 0.08
C VAL A 97 -0.44 -24.92 0.66
N GLU A 98 0.50 -25.11 1.59
CA GLU A 98 0.67 -26.41 2.24
C GLU A 98 -0.57 -26.83 3.01
N GLU A 99 -1.19 -25.88 3.68
CA GLU A 99 -2.43 -26.11 4.40
C GLU A 99 -3.56 -26.48 3.44
N GLY A 100 -3.63 -25.80 2.31
CA GLY A 100 -4.61 -26.10 1.28
C GLY A 100 -4.46 -27.52 0.74
N ILE A 101 -3.21 -27.96 0.51
CA ILE A 101 -2.94 -29.31 0.04
C ILE A 101 -3.50 -30.33 1.04
N LYS A 102 -3.34 -30.06 2.33
CA LYS A 102 -3.81 -30.99 3.38
C LYS A 102 -5.32 -31.14 3.40
N VAL A 103 -6.06 -30.13 2.98
CA VAL A 103 -7.53 -30.20 2.94
C VAL A 103 -8.05 -30.52 1.55
N GLY A 104 -7.18 -30.93 0.63
CA GLY A 104 -7.58 -31.43 -0.67
C GLY A 104 -7.67 -30.39 -1.78
N ALA A 105 -7.16 -29.19 -1.57
CA ALA A 105 -7.16 -28.18 -2.61
C ALA A 105 -6.19 -28.59 -3.72
N THR A 106 -6.56 -28.30 -4.96
CA THR A 106 -5.73 -28.65 -6.12
C THR A 106 -4.92 -27.45 -6.59
N ALA A 107 -3.85 -27.72 -7.31
CA ALA A 107 -3.05 -26.64 -7.91
C ALA A 107 -3.92 -25.78 -8.84
N GLY A 108 -4.84 -26.40 -9.56
CA GLY A 108 -5.73 -25.65 -10.44
C GLY A 108 -6.60 -24.67 -9.69
N GLU A 109 -7.18 -25.08 -8.56
CA GLU A 109 -7.96 -24.20 -7.71
C GLU A 109 -7.14 -23.02 -7.21
N MET A 110 -5.93 -23.31 -6.74
CA MET A 110 -5.04 -22.26 -6.20
C MET A 110 -4.66 -21.25 -7.28
N LYS A 111 -4.33 -21.74 -8.49
CA LYS A 111 -3.98 -20.87 -9.60
C LYS A 111 -5.16 -19.99 -10.00
N GLU A 112 -6.36 -20.55 -10.01
CA GLU A 112 -7.56 -19.77 -10.33
C GLU A 112 -7.78 -18.67 -9.28
N MET A 113 -7.54 -18.95 -8.01
CA MET A 113 -7.67 -17.96 -6.96
C MET A 113 -6.67 -16.82 -7.15
N ILE A 114 -5.45 -17.15 -7.53
CA ILE A 114 -4.43 -16.14 -7.80
C ILE A 114 -4.86 -15.26 -8.96
N ASP A 115 -5.29 -15.87 -10.06
CA ASP A 115 -5.72 -15.12 -11.23
C ASP A 115 -6.91 -14.21 -10.93
N ALA A 116 -7.88 -14.71 -10.18
CA ALA A 116 -9.05 -13.92 -9.80
C ALA A 116 -8.65 -12.73 -8.93
N ALA A 117 -7.77 -12.95 -7.95
CA ALA A 117 -7.33 -11.88 -7.08
C ALA A 117 -6.58 -10.80 -7.86
N CYS A 118 -5.73 -11.20 -8.79
CA CYS A 118 -4.97 -10.25 -9.60
C CYS A 118 -5.89 -9.45 -10.52
N ARG A 119 -6.89 -10.09 -11.13
CA ARG A 119 -7.85 -9.39 -11.97
C ARG A 119 -8.63 -8.35 -11.17
N ASN A 120 -9.14 -8.74 -10.01
CA ASN A 120 -9.94 -7.85 -9.17
C ASN A 120 -9.14 -6.65 -8.72
N HIS A 121 -7.88 -6.89 -8.35
CA HIS A 121 -7.04 -5.80 -7.86
C HIS A 121 -6.73 -4.78 -8.96
N VAL A 122 -6.49 -5.25 -10.18
CA VAL A 122 -6.26 -4.37 -11.32
C VAL A 122 -7.50 -3.52 -11.59
N ILE A 123 -8.68 -4.12 -11.54
CA ILE A 123 -9.93 -3.41 -11.76
C ILE A 123 -10.12 -2.33 -10.68
N GLU A 124 -9.88 -2.66 -9.42
CA GLU A 124 -10.02 -1.72 -8.32
C GLU A 124 -9.12 -0.50 -8.47
N ARG A 125 -7.96 -0.68 -9.09
CA ARG A 125 -7.03 0.42 -9.28
C ARG A 125 -7.25 1.17 -10.58
N GLY A 126 -8.25 0.75 -11.35
CA GLY A 126 -8.53 1.39 -12.61
C GLY A 126 -7.45 1.18 -13.66
N GLU A 127 -6.65 0.16 -13.48
CA GLU A 127 -5.58 -0.11 -14.42
C GLU A 127 -6.06 -1.05 -15.47
N SER A 128 -7.15 -0.80 -16.02
CA SER A 128 -7.66 -1.69 -16.97
C SER A 128 -6.89 -1.47 -18.17
N ASN A 129 -6.48 -2.21 -18.65
CA ASN A 129 -5.95 -2.35 -19.81
C ASN A 129 -5.96 -1.35 -20.63
N ASP A 130 -5.82 -0.60 -20.58
CA ASP A 130 -5.69 0.32 -21.51
C ASP A 130 -5.03 -0.08 -22.69
#